data_d2fd4d1b4ada1f74f0a08c4d63b0f497
#
_entry.id   d2fd4d1b4ada1f74f0a08c4d63b0f497
#
_cell.length_a   1.000
_cell.length_b   1.000
_cell.length_c   1.000
_cell.angle_alpha   90.00
_cell.angle_beta   90.00
_cell.angle_gamma   90.00
#
_symmetry.space_group_name_H-M   'P 1'
#
loop_
_entity.id
_entity.type
_entity.pdbx_description
1 polymer ?
#
loop_
_entity_poly.entity_id
_entity_poly.type
_entity_poly.pdbx_seq_one_letter_code
_entity_poly.pdbx_strand_id
1 'polypeptide(L)'
;MSRFYVTTAIDYANGDPHLGHALEKIGADAIARYRRIRGDDVHFLIGMDEHGQKVAQAAEARGVPPQALADELAARFQAMWGRLGISYDQFIRTTEDAHAAGVRALIARIAERNPGAFSERPYSGWYCVGCETFKRDS
;
A
#
# COMPACT_ATOMS: atom_id res chain seq x y z
N MET A 1 18.18 23.22 2.90
CA MET A 1 17.14 22.30 2.40
C MET A 1 16.92 21.23 3.44
N SER A 2 15.71 21.11 3.99
CA SER A 2 15.34 19.96 4.82
C SER A 2 14.76 18.86 3.94
N ARG A 3 14.91 17.60 4.35
CA ARG A 3 14.23 16.48 3.69
C ARG A 3 12.84 16.32 4.28
N PHE A 4 11.86 16.16 3.41
CA PHE A 4 10.48 15.92 3.80
C PHE A 4 9.92 14.70 3.08
N TYR A 5 9.45 13.73 3.86
CA TYR A 5 8.84 12.51 3.35
C TYR A 5 7.36 12.52 3.70
N VAL A 6 6.51 12.29 2.71
CA VAL A 6 5.07 12.15 2.89
C VAL A 6 4.58 10.92 2.16
N THR A 7 3.70 10.19 2.82
CA THR A 7 3.05 9.01 2.26
C THR A 7 1.57 9.04 2.62
N THR A 8 0.77 8.32 1.83
CA THR A 8 -0.64 8.04 2.12
C THR A 8 -0.82 6.58 2.50
N ALA A 9 -2.01 6.19 2.91
CA ALA A 9 -2.37 4.79 2.87
C ALA A 9 -2.23 4.26 1.42
N ILE A 10 -1.82 3.00 1.29
CA ILE A 10 -1.79 2.32 0.00
C ILE A 10 -3.20 1.83 -0.34
N ASP A 11 -3.64 2.02 -1.58
CA ASP A 11 -4.99 1.71 -2.01
C ASP A 11 -5.17 0.20 -2.20
N TYR A 12 -6.28 -0.36 -1.71
CA TYR A 12 -6.50 -1.80 -1.79
C TYR A 12 -6.96 -2.23 -3.20
N ALA A 13 -6.28 -3.24 -3.77
CA ALA A 13 -6.52 -3.71 -5.15
C ALA A 13 -7.75 -4.64 -5.25
N ASN A 14 -8.91 -4.22 -4.71
CA ASN A 14 -10.15 -5.00 -4.73
C ASN A 14 -11.32 -4.32 -5.43
N GLY A 15 -11.15 -3.09 -5.92
CA GLY A 15 -12.17 -2.31 -6.62
C GLY A 15 -11.64 -1.05 -7.28
N ASP A 16 -12.53 -0.35 -7.98
CA ASP A 16 -12.19 0.89 -8.68
C ASP A 16 -11.89 2.05 -7.71
N PRO A 17 -11.08 3.04 -8.15
CA PRO A 17 -10.84 4.26 -7.38
C PRO A 17 -12.15 5.04 -7.16
N HIS A 18 -12.27 5.67 -6.00
CA HIS A 18 -13.43 6.48 -5.62
C HIS A 18 -13.02 7.79 -4.93
N LEU A 19 -14.00 8.65 -4.63
CA LEU A 19 -13.76 9.97 -4.04
C LEU A 19 -12.97 9.94 -2.72
N GLY A 20 -13.11 8.88 -1.91
CA GLY A 20 -12.35 8.72 -0.66
C GLY A 20 -10.85 8.62 -0.92
N HIS A 21 -10.45 7.81 -1.91
CA HIS A 21 -9.04 7.72 -2.34
C HIS A 21 -8.54 9.08 -2.87
N ALA A 22 -9.37 9.77 -3.69
CA ALA A 22 -9.01 11.07 -4.25
C ALA A 22 -8.79 12.13 -3.17
N LEU A 23 -9.65 12.20 -2.14
CA LEU A 23 -9.54 13.15 -1.04
C LEU A 23 -8.21 13.03 -0.31
N GLU A 24 -7.79 11.81 -0.01
CA GLU A 24 -6.52 11.55 0.66
C GLU A 24 -5.33 11.96 -0.19
N LYS A 25 -5.30 11.55 -1.46
CA LYS A 25 -4.19 11.86 -2.38
C LYS A 25 -4.08 13.35 -2.66
N ILE A 26 -5.20 14.05 -2.86
CA ILE A 26 -5.23 15.51 -3.05
C ILE A 26 -4.71 16.24 -1.81
N GLY A 27 -5.12 15.79 -0.60
CA GLY A 27 -4.64 16.38 0.64
C GLY A 27 -3.13 16.22 0.83
N ALA A 28 -2.59 15.02 0.57
CA ALA A 28 -1.16 14.76 0.65
C ALA A 28 -0.38 15.51 -0.44
N ASP A 29 -0.92 15.63 -1.65
CA ASP A 29 -0.32 16.39 -2.75
C ASP A 29 -0.23 17.89 -2.43
N ALA A 30 -1.26 18.44 -1.80
CA ALA A 30 -1.23 19.85 -1.34
C ALA A 30 -0.07 20.08 -0.35
N ILE A 31 0.14 19.15 0.59
CA ILE A 31 1.26 19.21 1.54
C ILE A 31 2.60 19.09 0.81
N ALA A 32 2.73 18.13 -0.11
CA ALA A 32 3.95 17.92 -0.88
C ALA A 32 4.32 19.16 -1.70
N ARG A 33 3.35 19.76 -2.40
CA ARG A 33 3.53 21.00 -3.17
C ARG A 33 3.93 22.17 -2.28
N TYR A 34 3.25 22.36 -1.15
CA TYR A 34 3.60 23.41 -0.19
C TYR A 34 5.05 23.27 0.29
N ARG A 35 5.49 22.05 0.61
CA ARG A 35 6.86 21.79 1.05
C ARG A 35 7.88 22.07 -0.05
N ARG A 36 7.59 21.68 -1.29
CA ARG A 36 8.45 21.99 -2.47
C ARG A 36 8.58 23.50 -2.70
N ILE A 37 7.46 24.25 -2.59
CA ILE A 37 7.49 25.72 -2.74
C ILE A 37 8.36 26.36 -1.63
N ARG A 38 8.42 25.78 -0.44
CA ARG A 38 9.30 26.22 0.64
C ARG A 38 10.77 25.85 0.45
N GLY A 39 11.12 25.12 -0.58
CA GLY A 39 12.48 24.70 -0.89
C GLY A 39 12.93 23.43 -0.17
N ASP A 40 12.01 22.63 0.35
CA ASP A 40 12.32 21.31 0.92
C ASP A 40 12.56 20.28 -0.19
N ASP A 41 13.46 19.32 0.07
CA ASP A 41 13.67 18.12 -0.75
C ASP A 41 12.57 17.11 -0.38
N VAL A 42 11.54 17.01 -1.23
CA VAL A 42 10.32 16.25 -0.93
C VAL A 42 10.31 14.93 -1.68
N HIS A 43 10.06 13.84 -0.95
CA HIS A 43 9.69 12.55 -1.53
C HIS A 43 8.26 12.20 -1.15
N PHE A 44 7.36 12.14 -2.14
CA PHE A 44 5.95 11.80 -1.97
C PHE A 44 5.69 10.41 -2.53
N LEU A 45 5.40 9.45 -1.64
CA LEU A 45 5.12 8.06 -1.95
C LEU A 45 3.62 7.78 -1.85
N ILE A 46 3.08 7.14 -2.87
CA ILE A 46 1.77 6.49 -2.87
C ILE A 46 1.91 5.05 -3.36
N GLY A 47 0.84 4.25 -3.33
CA GLY A 47 0.95 2.89 -3.86
C GLY A 47 -0.31 2.07 -3.72
N MET A 48 -0.17 0.76 -3.98
CA MET A 48 -1.26 -0.20 -3.90
C MET A 48 -0.93 -1.38 -3.00
N ASP A 49 -1.92 -1.79 -2.21
CA ASP A 49 -1.93 -3.04 -1.46
C ASP A 49 -2.57 -4.13 -2.33
N GLU A 50 -1.75 -5.05 -2.81
CA GLU A 50 -2.12 -6.03 -3.83
C GLU A 50 -2.22 -7.45 -3.27
N HIS A 51 -1.99 -7.63 -1.98
CA HIS A 51 -2.12 -8.90 -1.30
C HIS A 51 -3.41 -8.98 -0.48
N GLY A 52 -3.74 -10.20 -0.03
CA GLY A 52 -4.84 -10.42 0.88
C GLY A 52 -6.02 -11.16 0.28
N GLN A 53 -6.89 -11.62 1.16
CA GLN A 53 -8.01 -12.48 0.82
C GLN A 53 -9.06 -11.77 -0.05
N LYS A 54 -9.29 -10.47 0.18
CA LYS A 54 -10.27 -9.69 -0.61
C LYS A 54 -9.84 -9.50 -2.05
N VAL A 55 -8.54 -9.32 -2.30
CA VAL A 55 -8.00 -9.26 -3.67
C VAL A 55 -8.18 -10.59 -4.38
N ALA A 56 -7.87 -11.71 -3.70
CA ALA A 56 -8.08 -13.05 -4.24
C ALA A 56 -9.57 -13.31 -4.57
N GLN A 57 -10.49 -12.98 -3.65
CA GLN A 57 -11.94 -13.12 -3.87
C GLN A 57 -12.46 -12.25 -5.01
N ALA A 58 -11.98 -11.01 -5.12
CA ALA A 58 -12.36 -10.12 -6.22
C ALA A 58 -11.87 -10.64 -7.58
N ALA A 59 -10.67 -11.21 -7.63
CA ALA A 59 -10.11 -11.84 -8.82
C ALA A 59 -10.90 -13.10 -9.21
N GLU A 60 -11.22 -13.95 -8.24
CA GLU A 60 -12.05 -15.16 -8.45
C GLU A 60 -13.43 -14.79 -8.99
N ALA A 61 -14.10 -13.79 -8.41
CA ALA A 61 -15.40 -13.32 -8.86
C ALA A 61 -15.38 -12.79 -10.31
N ARG A 62 -14.23 -12.33 -10.79
CA ARG A 62 -14.02 -11.86 -12.18
C ARG A 62 -13.46 -12.94 -13.09
N GLY A 63 -13.12 -14.10 -12.57
CA GLY A 63 -12.53 -15.21 -13.35
C GLY A 63 -11.12 -14.91 -13.87
N VAL A 64 -10.33 -14.11 -13.19
CA VAL A 64 -8.97 -13.71 -13.58
C VAL A 64 -7.95 -14.07 -12.49
N PRO A 65 -6.67 -14.24 -12.83
CA PRO A 65 -5.62 -14.36 -11.82
C PRO A 65 -5.50 -13.10 -10.95
N PRO A 66 -5.19 -13.22 -9.63
CA PRO A 66 -5.04 -12.07 -8.74
C PRO A 66 -4.05 -11.02 -9.25
N GLN A 67 -2.93 -11.44 -9.84
CA GLN A 67 -1.95 -10.52 -10.40
C GLN A 67 -2.52 -9.72 -11.58
N ALA A 68 -3.31 -10.36 -12.45
CA ALA A 68 -3.93 -9.67 -13.60
C ALA A 68 -4.93 -8.60 -13.12
N LEU A 69 -5.70 -8.89 -12.06
CA LEU A 69 -6.58 -7.90 -11.43
C LEU A 69 -5.78 -6.75 -10.84
N ALA A 70 -4.72 -7.04 -10.10
CA ALA A 70 -3.85 -6.03 -9.50
C ALA A 70 -3.21 -5.12 -10.57
N ASP A 71 -2.72 -5.68 -11.67
CA ASP A 71 -2.15 -4.93 -12.79
C ASP A 71 -3.17 -3.99 -13.44
N GLU A 72 -4.38 -4.48 -13.68
CA GLU A 72 -5.47 -3.68 -14.24
C GLU A 72 -5.84 -2.52 -13.32
N LEU A 73 -6.03 -2.80 -12.03
CA LEU A 73 -6.41 -1.78 -11.05
C LEU A 73 -5.29 -0.76 -10.83
N ALA A 74 -4.03 -1.20 -10.75
CA ALA A 74 -2.89 -0.29 -10.65
C ALA A 74 -2.86 0.72 -11.80
N ALA A 75 -3.09 0.24 -13.03
CA ALA A 75 -3.16 1.13 -14.20
C ALA A 75 -4.32 2.14 -14.11
N ARG A 76 -5.50 1.71 -13.61
CA ARG A 76 -6.66 2.59 -13.41
C ARG A 76 -6.40 3.67 -12.36
N PHE A 77 -5.82 3.29 -11.22
CA PHE A 77 -5.44 4.22 -10.16
C PHE A 77 -4.40 5.23 -10.64
N GLN A 78 -3.33 4.78 -11.31
CA GLN A 78 -2.32 5.67 -11.87
C GLN A 78 -2.91 6.64 -12.92
N ALA A 79 -3.80 6.17 -13.80
CA ALA A 79 -4.49 7.02 -14.75
C ALA A 79 -5.34 8.10 -14.06
N MET A 80 -6.03 7.75 -12.96
CA MET A 80 -6.81 8.70 -12.17
C MET A 80 -5.90 9.75 -11.50
N TRP A 81 -4.79 9.32 -10.88
CA TRP A 81 -3.84 10.25 -10.26
C TRP A 81 -3.20 11.19 -11.28
N GLY A 82 -2.92 10.69 -12.48
CA GLY A 82 -2.47 11.52 -13.60
C GLY A 82 -3.50 12.58 -14.01
N ARG A 83 -4.79 12.21 -14.10
CA ARG A 83 -5.88 13.15 -14.41
C ARG A 83 -6.09 14.21 -13.33
N LEU A 84 -5.88 13.86 -12.06
CA LEU A 84 -5.95 14.79 -10.93
C LEU A 84 -4.66 15.60 -10.75
N GLY A 85 -3.61 15.32 -11.52
CA GLY A 85 -2.33 16.00 -11.44
C GLY A 85 -1.59 15.76 -10.11
N ILE A 86 -1.79 14.60 -9.47
CA ILE A 86 -1.10 14.25 -8.23
C ILE A 86 0.39 14.13 -8.49
N SER A 87 1.21 14.89 -7.76
CA SER A 87 2.64 15.05 -7.99
C SER A 87 3.52 14.09 -7.17
N TYR A 88 3.09 12.81 -7.07
CA TYR A 88 3.89 11.79 -6.39
C TYR A 88 5.20 11.51 -7.12
N ASP A 89 6.24 11.16 -6.36
CA ASP A 89 7.56 10.79 -6.87
C ASP A 89 7.66 9.28 -7.11
N GLN A 90 6.93 8.49 -6.32
CA GLN A 90 6.95 7.04 -6.44
C GLN A 90 5.55 6.46 -6.23
N PHE A 91 5.19 5.50 -7.08
CA PHE A 91 4.02 4.64 -6.92
C PHE A 91 4.53 3.22 -6.64
N ILE A 92 4.38 2.74 -5.40
CA ILE A 92 4.83 1.41 -5.00
C ILE A 92 3.71 0.38 -5.14
N ARG A 93 4.07 -0.82 -5.58
CA ARG A 93 3.17 -1.97 -5.60
C ARG A 93 3.73 -3.05 -4.68
N THR A 94 2.90 -3.61 -3.81
CA THR A 94 3.37 -4.62 -2.85
C THR A 94 3.76 -5.95 -3.49
N THR A 95 3.35 -6.18 -4.75
CA THR A 95 3.77 -7.35 -5.56
C THR A 95 5.09 -7.14 -6.32
N GLU A 96 5.66 -5.93 -6.33
CA GLU A 96 6.91 -5.67 -7.03
C GLU A 96 8.12 -6.35 -6.35
N ASP A 97 9.04 -6.85 -7.16
CA ASP A 97 10.28 -7.48 -6.67
C ASP A 97 11.10 -6.56 -5.76
N ALA A 98 11.14 -5.26 -6.08
CA ALA A 98 11.84 -4.27 -5.27
C ALA A 98 11.24 -4.15 -3.86
N HIS A 99 9.89 -4.14 -3.75
CA HIS A 99 9.20 -4.14 -2.47
C HIS A 99 9.49 -5.43 -1.68
N ALA A 100 9.33 -6.58 -2.32
CA ALA A 100 9.60 -7.88 -1.69
C ALA A 100 11.06 -8.01 -1.22
N ALA A 101 12.01 -7.50 -1.98
CA ALA A 101 13.43 -7.46 -1.59
C ALA A 101 13.65 -6.56 -0.37
N GLY A 102 13.02 -5.37 -0.35
CA GLY A 102 13.08 -4.44 0.77
C GLY A 102 12.51 -5.04 2.06
N VAL A 103 11.36 -5.71 1.98
CA VAL A 103 10.75 -6.40 3.12
C VAL A 103 11.66 -7.49 3.66
N ARG A 104 12.20 -8.35 2.78
CA ARG A 104 13.14 -9.41 3.19
C ARG A 104 14.39 -8.84 3.86
N ALA A 105 14.97 -7.79 3.31
CA ALA A 105 16.15 -7.14 3.86
C ALA A 105 15.87 -6.53 5.25
N LEU A 106 14.69 -5.89 5.42
CA LEU A 106 14.29 -5.33 6.71
C LEU A 106 14.10 -6.41 7.77
N ILE A 107 13.39 -7.50 7.44
CA ILE A 107 13.17 -8.63 8.36
C ILE A 107 14.51 -9.26 8.76
N ALA A 108 15.41 -9.52 7.80
CA ALA A 108 16.72 -10.08 8.08
C ALA A 108 17.53 -9.18 9.03
N ARG A 109 17.53 -7.86 8.80
CA ARG A 109 18.21 -6.89 9.65
C ARG A 109 17.63 -6.81 11.06
N ILE A 110 16.31 -6.95 11.20
CA ILE A 110 15.66 -7.01 12.54
C ILE A 110 16.06 -8.29 13.26
N ALA A 111 15.99 -9.45 12.59
CA ALA A 111 16.37 -10.73 13.17
C ALA A 111 17.84 -10.75 13.63
N GLU A 112 18.75 -10.17 12.84
CA GLU A 112 20.17 -10.05 13.17
C GLU A 112 20.41 -9.18 14.42
N ARG A 113 19.72 -8.04 14.50
CA ARG A 113 19.91 -7.07 15.60
C ARG A 113 19.13 -7.43 16.87
N ASN A 114 18.06 -8.18 16.74
CA ASN A 114 17.22 -8.63 17.83
C ASN A 114 16.74 -10.07 17.59
N PRO A 115 17.57 -11.08 17.93
CA PRO A 115 17.24 -12.49 17.69
C PRO A 115 15.93 -12.98 18.33
N GLY A 116 15.40 -12.26 19.31
CA GLY A 116 14.12 -12.55 19.96
C GLY A 116 12.90 -11.83 19.35
N ALA A 117 13.10 -11.03 18.27
CA ALA A 117 12.02 -10.24 17.68
C ALA A 117 10.92 -11.10 17.01
N PHE A 118 11.31 -12.28 16.52
CA PHE A 118 10.39 -13.19 15.83
C PHE A 118 10.29 -14.52 16.59
N SER A 119 9.07 -14.99 16.77
CA SER A 119 8.80 -16.32 17.32
C SER A 119 7.63 -16.95 16.59
N GLU A 120 7.71 -18.25 16.34
CA GLU A 120 6.63 -19.01 15.77
C GLU A 120 5.74 -19.54 16.91
N ARG A 121 4.42 -19.33 16.79
CA ARG A 121 3.43 -19.83 17.74
C ARG A 121 2.18 -20.26 17.00
N PRO A 122 1.54 -21.40 17.37
CA PRO A 122 0.21 -21.70 16.88
C PRO A 122 -0.77 -20.65 17.38
N TYR A 123 -1.66 -20.20 16.49
CA TYR A 123 -2.74 -19.30 16.85
C TYR A 123 -4.07 -19.87 16.34
N SER A 124 -5.06 -19.97 17.19
CA SER A 124 -6.41 -20.40 16.84
C SER A 124 -7.42 -19.41 17.37
N GLY A 125 -8.49 -19.18 16.62
CA GLY A 125 -9.55 -18.26 17.01
C GLY A 125 -10.53 -18.05 15.86
N TRP A 126 -11.62 -17.34 16.14
CA TRP A 126 -12.60 -16.96 15.14
C TRP A 126 -11.99 -15.91 14.20
N TYR A 127 -11.89 -16.23 12.91
CA TYR A 127 -11.40 -15.30 11.89
C TYR A 127 -12.58 -14.60 11.21
N CYS A 128 -12.55 -13.26 11.19
CA CYS A 128 -13.52 -12.45 10.49
C CYS A 128 -12.99 -12.07 9.10
N VAL A 129 -13.55 -12.63 8.04
CA VAL A 129 -13.16 -12.34 6.65
C VAL A 129 -13.38 -10.86 6.29
N GLY A 130 -14.48 -10.27 6.76
CA GLY A 130 -14.78 -8.86 6.48
C GLY A 130 -13.80 -7.86 7.10
N CYS A 131 -13.26 -8.20 8.29
CA CYS A 131 -12.27 -7.38 9.00
C CYS A 131 -10.82 -7.83 8.75
N GLU A 132 -10.63 -8.98 8.09
CA GLU A 132 -9.32 -9.63 7.87
C GLU A 132 -8.51 -9.77 9.17
N THR A 133 -9.19 -10.18 10.26
CA THR A 133 -8.56 -10.31 11.59
C THR A 133 -9.19 -11.41 12.43
N PHE A 134 -8.39 -11.99 13.30
CA PHE A 134 -8.88 -12.85 14.35
C PHE A 134 -9.62 -12.04 15.41
N LYS A 135 -10.76 -12.53 15.87
CA LYS A 135 -11.52 -11.93 16.97
C LYS A 135 -11.01 -12.51 18.30
N ARG A 136 -10.89 -11.64 19.29
CA ARG A 136 -10.64 -12.07 20.67
C ARG A 136 -11.93 -12.66 21.23
N ASP A 137 -11.78 -13.73 22.00
CA ASP A 137 -12.87 -14.18 22.85
C ASP A 137 -13.14 -13.08 23.88
N SER A 138 -14.39 -12.61 23.93
CA SER A 138 -14.84 -11.52 24.80
C SER A 138 -14.98 -11.98 26.25
#